data_8a593dc1949ba70709c84cd8628c57b3
#
_entry.id   8a593dc1949ba70709c84cd8628c57b3
#
_cell.length_a   1.000
_cell.length_b   1.000
_cell.length_c   1.000
_cell.angle_alpha   90.00
_cell.angle_beta   90.00
_cell.angle_gamma   90.00
#
_symmetry.space_group_name_H-M   'P 1'
#
loop_
_entity.id
_entity.type
_entity.pdbx_description
1 polymer ?
#
loop_
_entity_poly.entity_id
_entity_poly.type
_entity_poly.pdbx_seq_one_letter_code
_entity_poly.pdbx_strand_id
1 'polypeptide(L)'
;MATVTFENGSKLKTIGGGYYYKNYFSSSSPYYSDYYGAFSDCAQLATIEIPASVETIEMAAFEGCTSLATVTFEPGSRLKTIGGSYAKIYKTQSSYFYDHYGAFSNCSKLAAIELPTSVETIQDGAFSQCTALEKIEFGDNSMLKTIGERAFYECPAIHRIYASNCSLLTSIGDYAFNSSDEIYLFEIGTAIPPKCGTRPFGMLRDYSILKVPAGCVDAYKAVMEWTAFTNISEL
;
A
#
# COMPACT_ATOMS: atom_id res chain seq x y z
N MET A 1 20.26 2.70 16.01
CA MET A 1 19.65 2.30 14.72
C MET A 1 19.98 0.83 14.50
N ALA A 2 18.97 0.00 14.29
CA ALA A 2 19.20 -1.40 13.93
C ALA A 2 19.06 -1.54 12.39
N THR A 3 19.89 -2.40 11.82
CA THR A 3 19.88 -2.74 10.40
C THR A 3 19.83 -4.26 10.28
N VAL A 4 19.03 -4.75 9.35
CA VAL A 4 19.04 -6.15 8.94
C VAL A 4 19.77 -6.24 7.61
N THR A 5 20.71 -7.17 7.53
CA THR A 5 21.45 -7.46 6.30
C THR A 5 21.24 -8.92 5.93
N PHE A 6 21.03 -9.17 4.65
CA PHE A 6 20.98 -10.51 4.09
C PHE A 6 22.34 -10.86 3.48
N GLU A 7 22.67 -12.14 3.46
CA GLU A 7 23.89 -12.60 2.79
C GLU A 7 23.84 -12.30 1.29
N ASN A 8 24.97 -11.90 0.75
CA ASN A 8 25.10 -11.65 -0.69
C ASN A 8 24.75 -12.93 -1.48
N GLY A 9 23.90 -12.81 -2.48
CA GLY A 9 23.38 -13.91 -3.25
C GLY A 9 22.32 -14.74 -2.53
N SER A 10 21.63 -14.17 -1.56
CA SER A 10 20.48 -14.77 -0.88
C SER A 10 19.52 -15.44 -1.88
N LYS A 11 19.00 -16.61 -1.52
CA LYS A 11 17.98 -17.34 -2.27
C LYS A 11 16.59 -17.22 -1.65
N LEU A 12 16.43 -16.31 -0.69
CA LEU A 12 15.17 -16.08 0.00
C LEU A 12 14.09 -15.66 -1.01
N LYS A 13 12.95 -16.36 -1.00
CA LYS A 13 11.83 -16.09 -1.90
C LYS A 13 10.73 -15.27 -1.26
N THR A 14 10.61 -15.38 0.07
CA THR A 14 9.52 -14.78 0.81
C THR A 14 10.05 -14.20 2.11
N ILE A 15 9.67 -12.96 2.40
CA ILE A 15 9.78 -12.41 3.75
C ILE A 15 8.41 -12.62 4.37
N GLY A 16 8.34 -13.60 5.29
CA GLY A 16 7.08 -14.15 5.74
C GLY A 16 6.38 -13.33 6.79
N GLY A 17 5.07 -13.44 6.79
CA GLY A 17 4.16 -13.15 7.89
C GLY A 17 3.41 -14.41 8.28
N GLY A 18 2.89 -14.44 9.46
CA GLY A 18 2.09 -15.55 9.96
C GLY A 18 0.91 -15.03 10.76
N TYR A 19 -0.11 -15.84 10.88
CA TYR A 19 -1.16 -15.54 11.83
C TYR A 19 -1.27 -16.66 12.86
N TYR A 20 -1.55 -16.30 14.09
CA TYR A 20 -1.80 -17.22 15.17
C TYR A 20 -3.28 -17.12 15.60
N TYR A 21 -4.04 -18.19 15.40
CA TYR A 21 -5.39 -18.28 15.97
C TYR A 21 -5.29 -18.60 17.46
N LYS A 22 -5.53 -17.64 18.33
CA LYS A 22 -5.92 -17.91 19.71
C LYS A 22 -7.43 -17.97 19.79
N ASN A 23 -7.98 -19.18 19.75
CA ASN A 23 -9.36 -19.42 20.11
C ASN A 23 -9.50 -19.32 21.65
N TYR A 24 -9.77 -18.14 22.16
CA TYR A 24 -10.30 -18.03 23.52
C TYR A 24 -11.82 -17.96 23.44
N PHE A 25 -12.48 -19.10 23.64
CA PHE A 25 -13.90 -19.16 23.92
C PHE A 25 -14.15 -18.72 25.37
N SER A 26 -14.36 -17.45 25.60
CA SER A 26 -14.99 -16.96 26.81
C SER A 26 -16.01 -15.89 26.41
N SER A 27 -17.17 -15.95 27.03
CA SER A 27 -18.29 -15.03 26.79
C SER A 27 -18.02 -13.56 27.10
N SER A 28 -16.78 -13.24 27.50
CA SER A 28 -16.34 -11.89 27.91
C SER A 28 -15.05 -11.45 27.24
N SER A 29 -14.43 -12.24 26.34
CA SER A 29 -13.21 -11.85 25.66
C SER A 29 -13.38 -11.89 24.15
N PRO A 30 -13.06 -10.78 23.44
CA PRO A 30 -13.12 -10.73 21.99
C PRO A 30 -12.05 -11.66 21.39
N TYR A 31 -12.35 -12.15 20.18
CA TYR A 31 -11.38 -12.90 19.37
C TYR A 31 -10.24 -11.96 19.01
N TYR A 32 -9.03 -12.29 19.40
CA TYR A 32 -7.82 -11.69 18.89
C TYR A 32 -7.17 -12.67 17.92
N SER A 33 -6.97 -12.25 16.70
CA SER A 33 -6.02 -12.89 15.79
C SER A 33 -4.74 -12.05 15.89
N ASP A 34 -3.71 -12.58 16.48
CA ASP A 34 -2.41 -11.93 16.47
C ASP A 34 -1.71 -12.33 15.16
N TYR A 35 -1.36 -11.35 14.35
CA TYR A 35 -0.55 -11.54 13.16
C TYR A 35 0.88 -11.15 13.51
N TYR A 36 1.83 -12.01 13.17
CA TYR A 36 3.24 -11.76 13.40
C TYR A 36 3.99 -11.90 12.08
N GLY A 37 4.57 -10.80 11.63
CA GLY A 37 5.52 -10.80 10.53
C GLY A 37 6.92 -11.11 10.99
N ALA A 38 7.81 -11.45 10.06
CA ALA A 38 9.21 -11.77 10.36
C ALA A 38 9.92 -10.64 11.12
N PHE A 39 9.52 -9.39 10.89
CA PHE A 39 10.07 -8.18 11.54
C PHE A 39 8.97 -7.32 12.17
N SER A 40 7.82 -7.90 12.47
CA SER A 40 6.72 -7.17 13.12
C SER A 40 7.21 -6.54 14.43
N ASP A 41 6.80 -5.29 14.68
CA ASP A 41 7.15 -4.50 15.87
C ASP A 41 8.67 -4.31 16.09
N CYS A 42 9.50 -4.49 15.07
CA CYS A 42 10.91 -4.16 15.14
C CYS A 42 11.11 -2.63 15.19
N ALA A 43 10.67 -1.99 16.28
CA ALA A 43 10.64 -0.54 16.43
C ALA A 43 12.01 0.16 16.32
N GLN A 44 13.12 -0.57 16.39
CA GLN A 44 14.48 -0.04 16.22
C GLN A 44 15.03 -0.23 14.79
N LEU A 45 14.35 -1.00 13.94
CA LEU A 45 14.76 -1.21 12.56
C LEU A 45 14.61 0.09 11.77
N ALA A 46 15.72 0.65 11.30
CA ALA A 46 15.73 1.94 10.62
C ALA A 46 15.85 1.81 9.09
N THR A 47 16.57 0.81 8.64
CA THR A 47 16.81 0.58 7.21
C THR A 47 16.81 -0.91 6.90
N ILE A 48 16.33 -1.27 5.72
CA ILE A 48 16.44 -2.63 5.19
C ILE A 48 16.63 -2.59 3.69
N GLU A 49 17.47 -3.49 3.17
CA GLU A 49 17.61 -3.78 1.76
C GLU A 49 17.02 -5.16 1.47
N ILE A 50 16.03 -5.22 0.58
CA ILE A 50 15.34 -6.45 0.21
C ILE A 50 16.11 -7.17 -0.90
N PRO A 51 16.51 -8.44 -0.71
CA PRO A 51 17.25 -9.20 -1.72
C PRO A 51 16.49 -9.33 -3.04
N ALA A 52 17.22 -9.32 -4.15
CA ALA A 52 16.64 -9.44 -5.49
C ALA A 52 15.90 -10.77 -5.71
N SER A 53 16.21 -11.79 -4.93
CA SER A 53 15.54 -13.09 -5.00
C SER A 53 14.15 -13.12 -4.39
N VAL A 54 13.77 -12.11 -3.58
CA VAL A 54 12.47 -12.06 -2.91
C VAL A 54 11.37 -11.79 -3.93
N GLU A 55 10.36 -12.63 -3.94
CA GLU A 55 9.20 -12.55 -4.82
C GLU A 55 7.96 -12.05 -4.09
N THR A 56 7.90 -12.27 -2.76
CA THR A 56 6.76 -11.90 -1.92
C THR A 56 7.22 -11.36 -0.57
N ILE A 57 6.65 -10.23 -0.17
CA ILE A 57 6.66 -9.75 1.21
C ILE A 57 5.24 -9.97 1.72
N GLU A 58 5.08 -10.83 2.72
CA GLU A 58 3.76 -11.22 3.23
C GLU A 58 3.19 -10.20 4.22
N MET A 59 1.91 -10.42 4.60
CA MET A 59 1.23 -9.56 5.57
C MET A 59 2.04 -9.41 6.87
N ALA A 60 1.96 -8.25 7.50
CA ALA A 60 2.61 -7.91 8.76
C ALA A 60 4.15 -8.06 8.77
N ALA A 61 4.80 -8.37 7.65
CA ALA A 61 6.25 -8.66 7.61
C ALA A 61 7.09 -7.59 8.30
N PHE A 62 6.74 -6.31 8.17
CA PHE A 62 7.37 -5.13 8.79
C PHE A 62 6.37 -4.24 9.53
N GLU A 63 5.21 -4.79 9.88
CA GLU A 63 4.18 -4.05 10.63
C GLU A 63 4.77 -3.47 11.91
N GLY A 64 4.41 -2.22 12.23
CA GLY A 64 4.87 -1.58 13.46
C GLY A 64 6.37 -1.26 13.51
N CYS A 65 7.12 -1.38 12.41
CA CYS A 65 8.51 -0.92 12.32
C CYS A 65 8.57 0.62 12.35
N THR A 66 8.21 1.22 13.49
CA THR A 66 8.02 2.68 13.62
C THR A 66 9.26 3.53 13.37
N SER A 67 10.46 2.94 13.39
CA SER A 67 11.71 3.64 13.01
C SER A 67 12.14 3.40 11.56
N LEU A 68 11.44 2.55 10.79
CA LEU A 68 11.81 2.21 9.43
C LEU A 68 11.62 3.42 8.52
N ALA A 69 12.72 4.02 8.13
CA ALA A 69 12.75 5.22 7.30
C ALA A 69 13.14 4.92 5.85
N THR A 70 13.85 3.81 5.63
CA THR A 70 14.36 3.46 4.31
C THR A 70 14.17 1.99 4.02
N VAL A 71 13.50 1.71 2.92
CA VAL A 71 13.39 0.38 2.30
C VAL A 71 13.98 0.47 0.91
N THR A 72 14.98 -0.33 0.63
CA THR A 72 15.59 -0.43 -0.69
C THR A 72 15.49 -1.85 -1.23
N PHE A 73 15.68 -2.01 -2.51
CA PHE A 73 15.62 -3.30 -3.19
C PHE A 73 16.90 -3.50 -4.00
N GLU A 74 17.50 -4.67 -3.91
CA GLU A 74 18.66 -5.00 -4.73
C GLU A 74 18.32 -4.88 -6.23
N PRO A 75 19.31 -4.47 -7.06
CA PRO A 75 19.14 -4.44 -8.51
C PRO A 75 18.67 -5.79 -9.07
N GLY A 76 17.72 -5.75 -10.00
CA GLY A 76 17.12 -6.96 -10.57
C GLY A 76 16.10 -7.64 -9.65
N SER A 77 15.51 -6.90 -8.73
CA SER A 77 14.43 -7.38 -7.85
C SER A 77 13.35 -8.12 -8.63
N ARG A 78 12.90 -9.23 -8.05
CA ARG A 78 11.83 -10.10 -8.56
C ARG A 78 10.55 -9.96 -7.75
N LEU A 79 10.46 -8.94 -6.89
CA LEU A 79 9.30 -8.74 -6.04
C LEU A 79 8.03 -8.53 -6.86
N LYS A 80 7.04 -9.36 -6.64
CA LYS A 80 5.74 -9.32 -7.33
C LYS A 80 4.61 -8.86 -6.43
N THR A 81 4.68 -9.24 -5.14
CA THR A 81 3.58 -9.01 -4.21
C THR A 81 4.07 -8.38 -2.93
N ILE A 82 3.45 -7.27 -2.57
CA ILE A 82 3.56 -6.66 -1.25
C ILE A 82 2.26 -6.96 -0.53
N GLY A 83 2.34 -7.83 0.47
CA GLY A 83 1.20 -8.45 1.09
C GLY A 83 0.49 -7.56 2.09
N GLY A 84 -0.72 -7.94 2.33
CA GLY A 84 -1.56 -7.35 3.35
C GLY A 84 -2.86 -8.10 3.46
N SER A 85 -3.52 -7.87 4.55
CA SER A 85 -4.88 -8.34 4.81
C SER A 85 -5.50 -7.40 5.83
N TYR A 86 -6.81 -7.43 5.92
CA TYR A 86 -7.48 -6.82 7.06
C TYR A 86 -8.26 -7.90 7.80
N ALA A 87 -8.23 -7.84 9.13
CA ALA A 87 -9.07 -8.66 9.95
C ALA A 87 -10.16 -7.81 10.58
N LYS A 88 -11.39 -8.27 10.48
CA LYS A 88 -12.51 -7.69 11.22
C LYS A 88 -12.48 -8.21 12.65
N ILE A 89 -12.02 -7.38 13.58
CA ILE A 89 -12.02 -7.75 14.99
C ILE A 89 -13.34 -7.32 15.63
N TYR A 90 -14.07 -8.28 16.17
CA TYR A 90 -15.30 -8.02 16.92
C TYR A 90 -14.94 -7.70 18.37
N LYS A 91 -15.06 -6.45 18.77
CA LYS A 91 -14.79 -6.06 20.16
C LYS A 91 -16.02 -6.02 21.06
N THR A 92 -17.20 -5.78 20.52
CA THR A 92 -18.48 -5.82 21.24
C THR A 92 -19.63 -6.01 20.25
N GLN A 93 -20.86 -6.24 20.74
CA GLN A 93 -22.06 -6.33 19.89
C GLN A 93 -22.37 -5.07 19.06
N SER A 94 -21.70 -3.94 19.30
CA SER A 94 -22.00 -2.66 18.67
C SER A 94 -20.79 -1.92 18.05
N SER A 95 -19.59 -2.46 18.14
CA SER A 95 -18.38 -1.80 17.60
C SER A 95 -17.49 -2.78 16.86
N TYR A 96 -17.20 -2.47 15.62
CA TYR A 96 -16.22 -3.17 14.80
C TYR A 96 -14.96 -2.32 14.70
N PHE A 97 -13.82 -2.92 14.97
CA PHE A 97 -12.53 -2.34 14.63
C PHE A 97 -11.95 -3.16 13.48
N TYR A 98 -11.36 -2.47 12.53
CA TYR A 98 -10.62 -3.09 11.45
C TYR A 98 -9.14 -2.85 11.75
N ASP A 99 -8.39 -3.90 11.99
CA ASP A 99 -6.94 -3.83 12.00
C ASP A 99 -6.40 -4.21 10.63
N HIS A 100 -5.44 -3.44 10.15
CA HIS A 100 -4.79 -3.64 8.87
C HIS A 100 -3.42 -4.24 9.12
N TYR A 101 -3.27 -5.48 8.73
CA TYR A 101 -2.00 -6.21 8.83
C TYR A 101 -1.27 -6.14 7.49
N GLY A 102 -0.94 -4.94 7.06
CA GLY A 102 -0.17 -4.71 5.86
C GLY A 102 1.30 -5.00 6.06
N ALA A 103 1.99 -5.37 4.99
CA ALA A 103 3.43 -5.68 5.05
C ALA A 103 4.25 -4.57 5.71
N PHE A 104 3.88 -3.30 5.49
CA PHE A 104 4.52 -2.11 6.03
C PHE A 104 3.55 -1.23 6.83
N SER A 105 2.43 -1.77 7.30
CA SER A 105 1.49 -0.96 8.06
C SER A 105 2.16 -0.39 9.32
N ASN A 106 1.77 0.83 9.72
CA ASN A 106 2.38 1.54 10.86
C ASN A 106 3.90 1.81 10.76
N CYS A 107 4.50 1.78 9.56
CA CYS A 107 5.87 2.26 9.36
C CYS A 107 5.88 3.80 9.35
N SER A 108 5.66 4.41 10.52
CA SER A 108 5.36 5.84 10.65
C SER A 108 6.50 6.80 10.29
N LYS A 109 7.73 6.30 10.10
CA LYS A 109 8.88 7.08 9.61
C LYS A 109 9.24 6.84 8.15
N LEU A 110 8.54 5.95 7.46
CA LEU A 110 8.77 5.69 6.04
C LEU A 110 8.24 6.88 5.23
N ALA A 111 9.15 7.74 4.77
CA ALA A 111 8.78 8.97 4.06
C ALA A 111 8.66 8.78 2.55
N ALA A 112 9.40 7.84 2.00
CA ALA A 112 9.34 7.52 0.57
C ALA A 112 9.63 6.04 0.33
N ILE A 113 9.08 5.51 -0.75
CA ILE A 113 9.40 4.18 -1.24
C ILE A 113 9.43 4.19 -2.77
N GLU A 114 10.50 3.61 -3.34
CA GLU A 114 10.61 3.33 -4.77
C GLU A 114 10.36 1.84 -4.98
N LEU A 115 9.25 1.52 -5.64
CA LEU A 115 8.83 0.14 -5.86
C LEU A 115 9.52 -0.44 -7.12
N PRO A 116 10.06 -1.68 -7.05
CA PRO A 116 10.59 -2.36 -8.22
C PRO A 116 9.56 -2.48 -9.34
N THR A 117 10.02 -2.38 -10.58
CA THR A 117 9.15 -2.49 -11.76
C THR A 117 8.41 -3.83 -11.85
N SER A 118 8.95 -4.87 -11.22
CA SER A 118 8.38 -6.22 -11.17
C SER A 118 7.15 -6.36 -10.27
N VAL A 119 6.83 -5.35 -9.43
CA VAL A 119 5.68 -5.41 -8.53
C VAL A 119 4.38 -5.40 -9.34
N GLU A 120 3.59 -6.45 -9.16
CA GLU A 120 2.30 -6.64 -9.83
C GLU A 120 1.12 -6.30 -8.91
N THR A 121 1.26 -6.52 -7.60
CA THR A 121 0.16 -6.37 -6.65
C THR A 121 0.64 -5.76 -5.34
N ILE A 122 -0.03 -4.68 -4.93
CA ILE A 122 -0.01 -4.14 -3.58
C ILE A 122 -1.33 -4.57 -2.96
N GLN A 123 -1.27 -5.43 -1.94
CA GLN A 123 -2.46 -6.01 -1.31
C GLN A 123 -3.09 -5.06 -0.27
N ASP A 124 -4.18 -5.53 0.35
CA ASP A 124 -5.00 -4.75 1.27
C ASP A 124 -4.18 -4.27 2.48
N GLY A 125 -4.28 -2.97 2.79
CA GLY A 125 -3.61 -2.35 3.93
C GLY A 125 -2.09 -2.33 3.87
N ALA A 126 -1.45 -2.71 2.75
CA ALA A 126 0.01 -2.94 2.66
C ALA A 126 0.88 -1.84 3.26
N PHE A 127 0.48 -0.57 3.12
CA PHE A 127 1.15 0.62 3.66
C PHE A 127 0.23 1.47 4.53
N SER A 128 -0.83 0.88 5.08
CA SER A 128 -1.77 1.66 5.88
C SER A 128 -1.06 2.29 7.09
N GLN A 129 -1.47 3.51 7.46
CA GLN A 129 -0.90 4.25 8.60
C GLN A 129 0.62 4.57 8.50
N CYS A 130 1.18 4.57 7.30
CA CYS A 130 2.51 5.14 7.04
C CYS A 130 2.41 6.67 7.06
N THR A 131 2.34 7.26 8.26
CA THR A 131 1.95 8.67 8.44
C THR A 131 2.93 9.69 7.88
N ALA A 132 4.20 9.31 7.66
CA ALA A 132 5.21 10.16 7.02
C ALA A 132 5.34 9.92 5.50
N LEU A 133 4.58 8.98 4.91
CA LEU A 133 4.77 8.60 3.51
C LEU A 133 4.23 9.70 2.59
N GLU A 134 5.16 10.45 2.01
CA GLU A 134 4.89 11.55 1.06
C GLU A 134 5.00 11.10 -0.39
N LYS A 135 5.88 10.13 -0.66
CA LYS A 135 6.26 9.77 -2.02
C LYS A 135 6.27 8.28 -2.25
N ILE A 136 5.52 7.88 -3.28
CA ILE A 136 5.54 6.53 -3.83
C ILE A 136 6.01 6.65 -5.27
N GLU A 137 7.12 5.99 -5.60
CA GLU A 137 7.64 5.94 -6.96
C GLU A 137 7.42 4.56 -7.55
N PHE A 138 6.92 4.54 -8.76
CA PHE A 138 6.78 3.35 -9.58
C PHE A 138 7.81 3.45 -10.69
N GLY A 139 8.69 2.47 -10.80
CA GLY A 139 9.73 2.47 -11.82
C GLY A 139 9.16 2.47 -13.24
N ASP A 140 10.01 2.82 -14.22
CA ASP A 140 9.63 2.85 -15.64
C ASP A 140 9.12 1.49 -16.10
N ASN A 141 8.02 1.48 -16.88
CA ASN A 141 7.33 0.27 -17.31
C ASN A 141 6.87 -0.63 -16.15
N SER A 142 6.32 -0.04 -15.12
CA SER A 142 5.77 -0.74 -13.95
C SER A 142 4.77 -1.83 -14.36
N MET A 143 4.92 -3.01 -13.78
CA MET A 143 4.02 -4.15 -13.98
C MET A 143 2.80 -4.13 -13.04
N LEU A 144 2.58 -3.04 -12.30
CA LEU A 144 1.51 -2.92 -11.32
C LEU A 144 0.13 -3.04 -11.97
N LYS A 145 -0.65 -3.98 -11.46
CA LYS A 145 -2.01 -4.32 -11.92
C LYS A 145 -3.08 -3.98 -10.90
N THR A 146 -2.73 -4.11 -9.61
CA THR A 146 -3.72 -4.00 -8.53
C THR A 146 -3.16 -3.25 -7.34
N ILE A 147 -3.96 -2.31 -6.83
CA ILE A 147 -3.81 -1.68 -5.52
C ILE A 147 -5.02 -2.11 -4.69
N GLY A 148 -4.78 -2.76 -3.56
CA GLY A 148 -5.80 -3.37 -2.70
C GLY A 148 -6.61 -2.39 -1.87
N GLU A 149 -7.59 -2.93 -1.14
CA GLU A 149 -8.40 -2.16 -0.19
C GLU A 149 -7.49 -1.53 0.87
N ARG A 150 -7.69 -0.22 1.14
CA ARG A 150 -6.94 0.52 2.17
C ARG A 150 -5.42 0.42 2.07
N ALA A 151 -4.87 0.11 0.88
CA ALA A 151 -3.42 -0.10 0.70
C ALA A 151 -2.57 1.05 1.24
N PHE A 152 -3.05 2.29 1.14
CA PHE A 152 -2.43 3.53 1.64
C PHE A 152 -3.41 4.32 2.53
N TYR A 153 -4.23 3.61 3.30
CA TYR A 153 -5.21 4.21 4.21
C TYR A 153 -4.50 4.92 5.37
N GLU A 154 -4.99 6.09 5.75
CA GLU A 154 -4.38 6.91 6.82
C GLU A 154 -2.89 7.24 6.58
N CYS A 155 -2.53 7.57 5.33
CA CYS A 155 -1.24 8.13 4.95
C CYS A 155 -1.40 9.64 4.65
N PRO A 156 -1.54 10.51 5.66
CA PRO A 156 -1.91 11.91 5.49
C PRO A 156 -0.88 12.73 4.70
N ALA A 157 0.37 12.29 4.66
CA ALA A 157 1.41 12.99 3.92
C ALA A 157 1.35 12.74 2.39
N ILE A 158 0.54 11.79 1.91
CA ILE A 158 0.39 11.55 0.47
C ILE A 158 -0.53 12.62 -0.13
N HIS A 159 0.08 13.60 -0.80
CA HIS A 159 -0.66 14.63 -1.51
C HIS A 159 -0.57 14.47 -3.03
N ARG A 160 0.38 13.70 -3.52
CA ARG A 160 0.64 13.50 -4.95
C ARG A 160 0.95 12.04 -5.23
N ILE A 161 0.34 11.51 -6.31
CA ILE A 161 0.53 10.13 -6.75
C ILE A 161 0.98 10.16 -8.20
N TYR A 162 2.19 9.64 -8.46
CA TYR A 162 2.81 9.62 -9.77
C TYR A 162 2.78 8.19 -10.33
N ALA A 163 1.64 7.77 -10.85
CA ALA A 163 1.42 6.45 -11.45
C ALA A 163 1.37 6.51 -13.00
N SER A 164 1.97 7.53 -13.61
CA SER A 164 2.04 7.66 -15.08
C SER A 164 2.76 6.48 -15.75
N ASN A 165 3.65 5.80 -15.04
CA ASN A 165 4.36 4.61 -15.51
C ASN A 165 3.59 3.29 -15.31
N CYS A 166 2.41 3.33 -14.66
CA CYS A 166 1.60 2.15 -14.34
C CYS A 166 0.54 1.88 -15.42
N SER A 167 0.95 1.63 -16.66
CA SER A 167 0.03 1.43 -17.80
C SER A 167 -0.80 0.13 -17.71
N LEU A 168 -0.46 -0.78 -16.81
CA LEU A 168 -1.14 -2.07 -16.61
C LEU A 168 -2.11 -2.06 -15.41
N LEU A 169 -2.26 -0.93 -14.71
CA LEU A 169 -3.12 -0.85 -13.54
C LEU A 169 -4.59 -1.02 -13.94
N THR A 170 -5.25 -2.02 -13.39
CA THR A 170 -6.64 -2.39 -13.73
C THR A 170 -7.61 -2.19 -12.57
N SER A 171 -7.11 -2.14 -11.32
CA SER A 171 -7.98 -1.98 -10.16
C SER A 171 -7.33 -1.23 -9.01
N ILE A 172 -8.16 -0.42 -8.34
CA ILE A 172 -7.86 0.30 -7.10
C ILE A 172 -8.98 -0.03 -6.11
N GLY A 173 -8.63 -0.59 -4.95
CA GLY A 173 -9.58 -1.08 -3.95
C GLY A 173 -10.32 0.00 -3.19
N ASP A 174 -11.26 -0.43 -2.33
CA ASP A 174 -12.01 0.44 -1.44
C ASP A 174 -11.06 1.22 -0.53
N TYR A 175 -11.25 2.53 -0.41
CA TYR A 175 -10.49 3.39 0.50
C TYR A 175 -8.97 3.34 0.30
N ALA A 176 -8.48 2.94 -0.88
CA ALA A 176 -7.05 2.68 -1.12
C ALA A 176 -6.13 3.84 -0.73
N PHE A 177 -6.52 5.08 -1.02
CA PHE A 177 -5.81 6.31 -0.67
C PHE A 177 -6.66 7.21 0.24
N ASN A 178 -7.58 6.63 1.02
CA ASN A 178 -8.40 7.41 1.92
C ASN A 178 -7.57 7.83 3.14
N SER A 179 -7.21 9.09 3.13
CA SER A 179 -6.48 9.78 4.19
C SER A 179 -7.34 10.92 4.74
N SER A 180 -6.96 11.44 5.89
CA SER A 180 -7.58 12.66 6.45
C SER A 180 -7.26 13.91 5.64
N ASP A 181 -6.19 13.86 4.80
CA ASP A 181 -5.68 14.99 4.04
C ASP A 181 -5.94 14.84 2.54
N GLU A 182 -5.61 15.87 1.79
CA GLU A 182 -6.08 16.11 0.43
C GLU A 182 -5.09 15.61 -0.61
N ILE A 183 -5.56 14.87 -1.62
CA ILE A 183 -4.78 14.57 -2.82
C ILE A 183 -4.89 15.76 -3.78
N TYR A 184 -3.76 16.42 -4.08
CA TYR A 184 -3.70 17.54 -5.02
C TYR A 184 -3.51 17.09 -6.46
N LEU A 185 -2.76 16.00 -6.67
CA LEU A 185 -2.42 15.50 -8.00
C LEU A 185 -2.42 13.97 -8.02
N PHE A 186 -3.12 13.43 -8.99
CA PHE A 186 -3.02 12.03 -9.36
C PHE A 186 -2.66 11.94 -10.86
N GLU A 187 -1.50 11.37 -11.16
CA GLU A 187 -1.10 11.04 -12.53
C GLU A 187 -1.25 9.55 -12.75
N ILE A 188 -1.88 9.14 -13.85
CA ILE A 188 -2.11 7.73 -14.16
C ILE A 188 -1.81 7.45 -15.64
N GLY A 189 -1.17 6.30 -15.91
CA GLY A 189 -0.70 5.93 -17.25
C GLY A 189 -1.62 5.01 -18.03
N THR A 190 -2.79 4.64 -17.48
CA THR A 190 -3.72 3.74 -18.16
C THR A 190 -4.63 4.47 -19.14
N ALA A 191 -4.77 3.96 -20.36
CA ALA A 191 -5.73 4.48 -21.33
C ALA A 191 -7.17 4.12 -20.98
N ILE A 192 -7.37 3.00 -20.29
CA ILE A 192 -8.68 2.55 -19.79
C ILE A 192 -8.70 2.83 -18.29
N PRO A 193 -9.69 3.58 -17.78
CA PRO A 193 -9.81 3.85 -16.36
C PRO A 193 -9.84 2.56 -15.52
N PRO A 194 -8.96 2.40 -14.54
CA PRO A 194 -9.03 1.27 -13.62
C PRO A 194 -10.37 1.21 -12.91
N LYS A 195 -10.84 -0.01 -12.65
CA LYS A 195 -11.99 -0.21 -11.77
C LYS A 195 -11.64 0.24 -10.36
N CYS A 196 -12.45 1.10 -9.79
CA CYS A 196 -12.28 1.58 -8.43
C CYS A 196 -13.32 0.97 -7.48
N GLY A 197 -12.91 0.80 -6.24
CA GLY A 197 -13.80 0.51 -5.14
C GLY A 197 -14.47 1.76 -4.57
N THR A 198 -15.04 1.64 -3.39
CA THR A 198 -15.73 2.72 -2.68
C THR A 198 -14.72 3.75 -2.16
N ARG A 199 -14.92 5.05 -2.49
CA ARG A 199 -14.09 6.17 -2.00
C ARG A 199 -12.57 5.91 -2.07
N PRO A 200 -12.04 5.52 -3.21
CA PRO A 200 -10.64 5.09 -3.34
C PRO A 200 -9.65 6.21 -3.03
N PHE A 201 -10.02 7.48 -3.24
CA PHE A 201 -9.15 8.65 -3.12
C PHE A 201 -9.42 9.52 -1.89
N GLY A 202 -10.33 9.11 -1.00
CA GLY A 202 -10.70 9.90 0.17
C GLY A 202 -11.44 11.19 -0.18
N MET A 203 -11.04 12.29 0.46
CA MET A 203 -11.62 13.61 0.21
C MET A 203 -10.82 14.34 -0.87
N LEU A 204 -11.45 14.52 -2.04
CA LEU A 204 -10.92 15.37 -3.10
C LEU A 204 -11.52 16.78 -2.97
N ARG A 205 -10.76 17.78 -3.42
CA ARG A 205 -11.17 19.18 -3.45
C ARG A 205 -11.32 19.69 -4.88
N ASP A 206 -11.96 20.82 -5.03
CA ASP A 206 -12.18 21.47 -6.35
C ASP A 206 -10.88 21.76 -7.11
N TYR A 207 -9.74 21.81 -6.42
CA TYR A 207 -8.42 21.99 -7.03
C TYR A 207 -7.63 20.69 -7.23
N SER A 208 -8.18 19.53 -6.85
CA SER A 208 -7.55 18.22 -7.09
C SER A 208 -7.52 17.93 -8.59
N ILE A 209 -6.36 17.55 -9.08
CA ILE A 209 -6.10 17.34 -10.52
C ILE A 209 -5.86 15.84 -10.77
N LEU A 210 -6.55 15.30 -11.75
CA LEU A 210 -6.25 14.03 -12.38
C LEU A 210 -5.59 14.27 -13.73
N LYS A 211 -4.42 13.68 -13.94
CA LYS A 211 -3.77 13.65 -15.26
C LYS A 211 -3.81 12.25 -15.85
N VAL A 212 -4.23 12.15 -17.09
CA VAL A 212 -4.46 10.90 -17.82
C VAL A 212 -3.72 10.93 -19.16
N PRO A 213 -3.49 9.79 -19.83
CA PRO A 213 -2.88 9.76 -21.14
C PRO A 213 -3.65 10.60 -22.17
N ALA A 214 -2.92 11.12 -23.16
CA ALA A 214 -3.50 11.92 -24.25
C ALA A 214 -4.69 11.18 -24.91
N GLY A 215 -5.80 11.91 -25.14
CA GLY A 215 -7.03 11.37 -25.71
C GLY A 215 -7.91 10.55 -24.76
N CYS A 216 -7.55 10.43 -23.48
CA CYS A 216 -8.27 9.56 -22.52
C CYS A 216 -9.20 10.35 -21.56
N VAL A 217 -9.22 11.67 -21.60
CA VAL A 217 -10.01 12.51 -20.69
C VAL A 217 -11.48 12.11 -20.65
N ASP A 218 -12.11 11.90 -21.81
CA ASP A 218 -13.53 11.56 -21.89
C ASP A 218 -13.83 10.17 -21.35
N ALA A 219 -12.88 9.22 -21.50
CA ALA A 219 -13.01 7.89 -20.92
C ALA A 219 -13.06 7.95 -19.40
N TYR A 220 -12.22 8.78 -18.78
CA TYR A 220 -12.21 8.96 -17.32
C TYR A 220 -13.44 9.72 -16.82
N LYS A 221 -13.90 10.73 -17.55
CA LYS A 221 -15.15 11.44 -17.23
C LYS A 221 -16.41 10.57 -17.32
N ALA A 222 -16.35 9.47 -18.05
CA ALA A 222 -17.46 8.53 -18.18
C ALA A 222 -17.60 7.55 -17.00
N VAL A 223 -16.61 7.48 -16.10
CA VAL A 223 -16.60 6.54 -14.96
C VAL A 223 -16.78 7.30 -13.65
N MET A 224 -17.82 6.96 -12.90
CA MET A 224 -18.31 7.72 -11.73
C MET A 224 -17.23 7.97 -10.67
N GLU A 225 -16.42 6.96 -10.35
CA GLU A 225 -15.39 7.08 -9.31
C GLU A 225 -14.31 8.10 -9.67
N TRP A 226 -14.01 8.24 -10.96
CA TRP A 226 -13.01 9.20 -11.45
C TRP A 226 -13.58 10.62 -11.60
N THR A 227 -14.90 10.78 -11.72
CA THR A 227 -15.53 12.11 -11.75
C THR A 227 -15.47 12.85 -10.42
N ALA A 228 -15.01 12.20 -9.36
CA ALA A 228 -14.65 12.87 -8.11
C ALA A 228 -13.53 13.90 -8.30
N PHE A 229 -12.67 13.74 -9.33
CA PHE A 229 -11.74 14.76 -9.77
C PHE A 229 -12.47 15.73 -10.70
N THR A 230 -12.64 16.98 -10.26
CA THR A 230 -13.31 18.01 -11.08
C THR A 230 -12.41 18.54 -12.20
N ASN A 231 -11.08 18.41 -12.04
CA ASN A 231 -10.06 18.81 -13.00
C ASN A 231 -9.37 17.59 -13.59
N ILE A 232 -9.80 17.16 -14.78
CA ILE A 232 -9.17 16.06 -15.53
C ILE A 232 -8.51 16.63 -16.78
N SER A 233 -7.20 16.41 -16.91
CA SER A 233 -6.38 16.89 -18.03
C SER A 233 -5.44 15.80 -18.54
N GLU A 234 -4.81 16.05 -19.69
CA GLU A 234 -3.78 15.16 -20.22
C GLU A 234 -2.45 15.32 -19.48
N LEU A 235 -1.64 14.24 -19.50
CA LEU A 235 -0.27 14.18 -18.98
C LEU A 235 0.67 15.09 -19.79
#